data_f98d4266c73ec7598d90a5035a1bd6b3
#
_entry.id   f98d4266c73ec7598d90a5035a1bd6b3
#
_cell.length_a   1.000
_cell.length_b   1.000
_cell.length_c   1.000
_cell.angle_alpha   90.00
_cell.angle_beta   90.00
_cell.angle_gamma   90.00
#
_symmetry.space_group_name_H-M   'P 1'
#
loop_
_entity.id
_entity.type
_entity.pdbx_description
1 polymer ?
#
loop_
_entity_poly.entity_id
_entity_poly.type
_entity_poly.pdbx_seq_one_letter_code
_entity_poly.pdbx_strand_id
1 'polypeptide(L)'
;MGYVYLICDSKNEYYKIGVTTGKIENRIKQLQTGNGTELFIRDYFETEYPFKLEKLLHNKFITKKVLNEWFMLSVEDVCGFNNTCKELQHTIEVLLNNPFFK
;
A
#
# COMPACT_ATOMS: atom_id res chain seq x y z
N MET A 1 14.14 3.12 5.45
CA MET A 1 13.32 3.34 4.27
C MET A 1 12.64 2.07 3.83
N GLY A 2 11.48 2.18 3.22
CA GLY A 2 10.75 1.04 2.73
C GLY A 2 9.78 1.46 1.63
N TYR A 3 8.91 0.52 1.28
CA TYR A 3 7.93 0.73 0.21
C TYR A 3 6.56 0.30 0.67
N VAL A 4 5.56 1.08 0.29
CA VAL A 4 4.18 0.64 0.30
C VAL A 4 3.85 0.26 -1.14
N TYR A 5 3.23 -0.89 -1.34
CA TYR A 5 2.97 -1.40 -2.68
C TYR A 5 1.50 -1.72 -2.90
N LEU A 6 1.13 -1.68 -4.17
CA LEU A 6 -0.18 -2.05 -4.65
C LEU A 6 -0.01 -3.21 -5.62
N ILE A 7 -0.49 -4.37 -5.24
CA ILE A 7 -0.38 -5.60 -6.05
C ILE A 7 -1.78 -6.01 -6.49
N CYS A 8 -1.91 -6.47 -7.72
CA CYS A 8 -3.15 -7.06 -8.21
C CYS A 8 -2.92 -8.50 -8.63
N ASP A 9 -4.00 -9.27 -8.67
CA ASP A 9 -3.97 -10.62 -9.22
C ASP A 9 -4.23 -10.59 -10.73
N SER A 10 -4.10 -11.74 -11.39
CA SER A 10 -4.27 -11.83 -12.84
C SER A 10 -5.67 -11.48 -13.32
N LYS A 11 -6.65 -11.49 -12.44
CA LYS A 11 -8.04 -11.14 -12.76
C LYS A 11 -8.34 -9.67 -12.59
N ASN A 12 -7.43 -8.90 -11.96
CA ASN A 12 -7.61 -7.47 -11.68
C ASN A 12 -8.89 -7.14 -10.89
N GLU A 13 -9.36 -8.08 -10.07
CA GLU A 13 -10.56 -7.87 -9.26
C GLU A 13 -10.24 -7.22 -7.93
N TYR A 14 -9.12 -7.64 -7.32
CA TYR A 14 -8.74 -7.19 -5.99
C TYR A 14 -7.30 -6.71 -5.98
N TYR A 15 -7.04 -5.80 -5.04
CA TYR A 15 -5.72 -5.20 -4.89
C TYR A 15 -5.23 -5.40 -3.46
N LYS A 16 -3.97 -5.76 -3.32
CA LYS A 16 -3.33 -5.90 -2.03
C LYS A 16 -2.48 -4.65 -1.75
N ILE A 17 -2.71 -4.04 -0.60
CA ILE A 17 -1.89 -2.94 -0.11
C ILE A 17 -1.01 -3.51 1.00
N GLY A 18 0.29 -3.50 0.78
CA GLY A 18 1.24 -4.05 1.73
C GLY A 18 2.50 -3.22 1.83
N VAL A 19 3.43 -3.69 2.63
CA VAL A 19 4.65 -2.96 2.97
C VAL A 19 5.83 -3.90 2.95
N THR A 20 7.00 -3.37 2.54
CA THR A 20 8.25 -4.09 2.65
C THR A 20 9.39 -3.11 2.94
N THR A 21 10.37 -3.55 3.72
CA THR A 21 11.61 -2.80 3.94
C THR A 21 12.74 -3.30 3.05
N GLY A 22 12.52 -4.40 2.32
CA GLY A 22 13.45 -4.94 1.36
C GLY A 22 13.10 -4.55 -0.07
N LYS A 23 13.65 -5.28 -1.02
CA LYS A 23 13.37 -5.04 -2.45
C LYS A 23 11.96 -5.51 -2.78
N ILE A 24 11.23 -4.71 -3.56
CA ILE A 24 9.87 -5.04 -3.98
C ILE A 24 9.84 -6.35 -4.77
N GLU A 25 10.81 -6.57 -5.65
CA GLU A 25 10.89 -7.77 -6.48
C GLU A 25 10.99 -9.03 -5.61
N ASN A 26 11.76 -8.98 -4.54
CA ASN A 26 11.89 -10.10 -3.61
C ASN A 26 10.58 -10.34 -2.85
N ARG A 27 9.92 -9.26 -2.46
CA ARG A 27 8.64 -9.36 -1.73
C ARG A 27 7.56 -9.98 -2.60
N ILE A 28 7.46 -9.59 -3.88
CA ILE A 28 6.45 -10.16 -4.77
C ILE A 28 6.71 -11.65 -5.01
N LYS A 29 7.98 -12.06 -5.10
CA LYS A 29 8.33 -13.48 -5.22
C LYS A 29 7.88 -14.27 -4.00
N GLN A 30 8.07 -13.73 -2.79
CA GLN A 30 7.63 -14.36 -1.55
C GLN A 30 6.10 -14.54 -1.53
N LEU A 31 5.38 -13.50 -1.93
CA LEU A 31 3.92 -13.52 -1.98
C LEU A 31 3.42 -14.50 -3.03
N GLN A 32 4.09 -14.57 -4.17
CA GLN A 32 3.73 -15.46 -5.28
C GLN A 32 3.82 -16.93 -4.87
N THR A 33 4.80 -17.28 -4.05
CA THR A 33 5.04 -18.68 -3.64
C THR A 33 3.81 -19.30 -2.99
N GLY A 34 3.05 -18.55 -2.21
CA GLY A 34 1.86 -19.05 -1.54
C GLY A 34 0.54 -18.75 -2.23
N ASN A 35 0.59 -18.26 -3.47
CA ASN A 35 -0.62 -17.79 -4.16
C ASN A 35 -0.87 -18.60 -5.43
N GLY A 36 -2.13 -19.02 -5.62
CA GLY A 36 -2.52 -19.83 -6.78
C GLY A 36 -2.71 -19.02 -8.06
N THR A 37 -2.80 -17.69 -7.97
CA THR A 37 -2.91 -16.82 -9.14
C THR A 37 -1.66 -15.97 -9.26
N GLU A 38 -1.34 -15.58 -10.50
CA GLU A 38 -0.18 -14.73 -10.75
C GLU A 38 -0.42 -13.33 -10.20
N LEU A 39 0.59 -12.77 -9.51
CA LEU A 39 0.55 -11.46 -8.91
C LEU A 39 1.40 -10.46 -9.67
N PHE A 40 0.93 -9.23 -9.77
CA PHE A 40 1.61 -8.15 -10.48
C PHE A 40 1.73 -6.92 -9.59
N ILE A 41 2.89 -6.25 -9.65
CA ILE A 41 3.05 -4.94 -9.02
C ILE A 41 2.29 -3.94 -9.90
N ARG A 42 1.27 -3.31 -9.30
CA ARG A 42 0.50 -2.28 -10.00
C ARG A 42 1.10 -0.89 -9.77
N ASP A 43 1.58 -0.64 -8.55
CA ASP A 43 2.20 0.62 -8.19
C ASP A 43 2.98 0.44 -6.89
N TYR A 44 3.85 1.37 -6.59
CA TYR A 44 4.56 1.38 -5.31
C TYR A 44 5.01 2.81 -4.98
N PHE A 45 5.29 3.03 -3.69
CA PHE A 45 5.70 4.34 -3.20
C PHE A 45 6.80 4.16 -2.16
N GLU A 46 7.96 4.75 -2.40
CA GLU A 46 9.07 4.73 -1.45
C GLU A 46 8.82 5.74 -0.33
N THR A 47 9.04 5.35 0.91
CA THR A 47 8.74 6.21 2.06
C THR A 47 9.66 5.89 3.24
N GLU A 48 9.90 6.90 4.07
CA GLU A 48 10.59 6.72 5.35
C GLU A 48 9.65 6.15 6.42
N TYR A 49 8.33 6.13 6.16
CA TYR A 49 7.32 5.72 7.12
C TYR A 49 6.44 4.58 6.58
N PRO A 50 7.05 3.45 6.15
CA PRO A 50 6.28 2.42 5.44
C PRO A 50 5.12 1.86 6.25
N PHE A 51 5.33 1.56 7.53
CA PHE A 51 4.27 0.96 8.36
C PHE A 51 3.17 1.95 8.72
N LYS A 52 3.53 3.20 9.02
CA LYS A 52 2.54 4.24 9.30
C LYS A 52 1.70 4.56 8.07
N LEU A 53 2.35 4.64 6.93
CA LEU A 53 1.67 4.94 5.67
C LEU A 53 0.73 3.80 5.27
N GLU A 54 1.17 2.55 5.42
CA GLU A 54 0.32 1.39 5.16
C GLU A 54 -0.94 1.44 6.03
N LYS A 55 -0.77 1.73 7.31
CA LYS A 55 -1.90 1.82 8.24
C LYS A 55 -2.90 2.90 7.82
N LEU A 56 -2.41 4.05 7.40
CA LEU A 56 -3.29 5.14 6.93
C LEU A 56 -4.01 4.76 5.63
N LEU A 57 -3.32 4.05 4.72
CA LEU A 57 -3.94 3.56 3.50
C LEU A 57 -5.05 2.55 3.81
N HIS A 58 -4.79 1.60 4.71
CA HIS A 58 -5.78 0.63 5.14
C HIS A 58 -7.00 1.31 5.77
N ASN A 59 -6.79 2.35 6.58
CA ASN A 59 -7.88 3.11 7.17
C ASN A 59 -8.67 3.90 6.11
N LYS A 60 -7.99 4.49 5.16
CA LYS A 60 -8.63 5.26 4.08
C LYS A 60 -9.57 4.37 3.26
N PHE A 61 -9.15 3.15 2.99
CA PHE A 61 -9.92 2.22 2.14
C PHE A 61 -10.67 1.15 2.94
N ILE A 62 -10.90 1.40 4.23
CA ILE A 62 -11.48 0.39 5.12
C ILE A 62 -12.85 -0.12 4.64
N THR A 63 -13.66 0.73 4.02
CA THR A 63 -14.98 0.35 3.51
C THR A 63 -14.89 -0.52 2.26
N LYS A 64 -13.73 -0.58 1.63
CA LYS A 64 -13.49 -1.37 0.42
C LYS A 64 -12.73 -2.66 0.71
N LYS A 65 -12.40 -2.92 1.97
CA LYS A 65 -11.67 -4.10 2.38
C LYS A 65 -12.51 -5.35 2.19
N VAL A 66 -11.92 -6.35 1.54
CA VAL A 66 -12.58 -7.63 1.30
C VAL A 66 -12.11 -8.66 2.33
N LEU A 67 -10.80 -8.83 2.44
CA LEU A 67 -10.20 -9.80 3.37
C LEU A 67 -8.75 -9.42 3.63
N ASN A 68 -8.36 -9.35 4.91
CA ASN A 68 -7.00 -9.05 5.33
C ASN A 68 -6.47 -7.76 4.67
N GLU A 69 -5.48 -7.88 3.78
CA GLU A 69 -4.87 -6.73 3.11
C GLU A 69 -5.40 -6.54 1.68
N TRP A 70 -6.45 -7.27 1.31
CA TRP A 70 -7.07 -7.20 -0.02
C TRP A 70 -8.26 -6.27 -0.04
N PHE A 71 -8.33 -5.43 -1.08
CA PHE A 71 -9.31 -4.37 -1.23
C PHE A 71 -9.93 -4.38 -2.63
N MET A 72 -11.21 -4.02 -2.70
CA MET A 72 -11.88 -3.79 -3.98
C MET A 72 -11.79 -2.29 -4.29
N LEU A 73 -10.73 -1.89 -4.97
CA LEU A 73 -10.46 -0.49 -5.30
C LEU A 73 -11.05 -0.12 -6.65
N SER A 74 -11.49 1.14 -6.78
CA SER A 74 -11.95 1.68 -8.05
C SER A 74 -10.76 2.03 -8.95
N VAL A 75 -11.04 2.30 -10.23
CA VAL A 75 -10.03 2.74 -11.18
C VAL A 75 -9.36 4.03 -10.68
N GLU A 76 -10.16 4.95 -10.13
CA GLU A 76 -9.66 6.22 -9.57
C GLU A 76 -8.73 5.96 -8.39
N ASP A 77 -9.08 5.03 -7.52
CA ASP A 77 -8.25 4.67 -6.37
C ASP A 77 -6.89 4.14 -6.83
N VAL A 78 -6.90 3.26 -7.82
CA VAL A 78 -5.68 2.64 -8.34
C VAL A 78 -4.81 3.66 -9.06
N CYS A 79 -5.38 4.44 -9.96
CA CYS A 79 -4.64 5.46 -10.70
C CYS A 79 -4.12 6.57 -9.80
N GLY A 80 -4.84 6.88 -8.73
CA GLY A 80 -4.47 7.91 -7.77
C GLY A 80 -3.62 7.42 -6.61
N PHE A 81 -3.19 6.15 -6.60
CA PHE A 81 -2.49 5.55 -5.46
C PHE A 81 -1.26 6.37 -5.03
N ASN A 82 -0.41 6.72 -5.98
CA ASN A 82 0.83 7.46 -5.67
C ASN A 82 0.54 8.83 -5.08
N ASN A 83 -0.44 9.53 -5.64
CA ASN A 83 -0.89 10.83 -5.14
C ASN A 83 -1.46 10.72 -3.73
N THR A 84 -2.25 9.70 -3.48
CA THR A 84 -2.81 9.41 -2.15
C THR A 84 -1.69 9.17 -1.14
N CYS A 85 -0.67 8.39 -1.54
CA CYS A 85 0.51 8.15 -0.69
C CYS A 85 1.22 9.46 -0.33
N LYS A 86 1.39 10.36 -1.30
CA LYS A 86 2.03 11.66 -1.06
C LYS A 86 1.25 12.50 -0.05
N GLU A 87 -0.06 12.54 -0.19
CA GLU A 87 -0.93 13.29 0.72
C GLU A 87 -0.89 12.72 2.14
N LEU A 88 -0.97 11.40 2.27
CA LEU A 88 -0.92 10.75 3.57
C LEU A 88 0.45 10.88 4.22
N GLN A 89 1.52 10.79 3.44
CA GLN A 89 2.87 11.00 3.95
C GLN A 89 3.03 12.42 4.47
N HIS A 90 2.49 13.40 3.77
CA HIS A 90 2.52 14.79 4.23
C HIS A 90 1.82 14.92 5.59
N THR A 91 0.69 14.25 5.77
CA THR A 91 -0.01 14.21 7.06
C THR A 91 0.89 13.63 8.17
N ILE A 92 1.59 12.54 7.88
CA ILE A 92 2.52 11.93 8.84
C ILE A 92 3.62 12.94 9.22
N GLU A 93 4.22 13.60 8.25
CA GLU A 93 5.30 14.56 8.46
C GLU A 93 4.83 15.75 9.31
N VAL A 94 3.65 16.27 9.04
CA VAL A 94 3.04 17.36 9.82
C VAL A 94 2.86 16.93 11.27
N LEU A 95 2.31 15.75 11.51
CA LEU A 95 2.08 15.25 12.86
C LEU A 95 3.40 15.00 13.60
N LEU A 96 4.41 14.45 12.95
CA LEU A 96 5.70 14.20 13.56
C LEU A 96 6.43 15.49 13.95
N ASN A 97 6.20 16.57 13.22
CA ASN A 97 6.82 17.86 13.49
C ASN A 97 6.00 18.73 14.43
N ASN A 98 4.83 18.28 14.85
CA ASN A 98 3.98 18.99 15.79
C ASN A 98 4.46 18.74 17.21
N PRO A 99 4.82 19.79 18.00
CA PRO A 99 5.34 19.60 19.35
C PRO A 99 4.34 18.96 20.31
N PHE A 100 3.05 19.03 20.03
CA PHE A 100 2.02 18.41 20.87
C PHE A 100 1.90 16.90 20.68
N PHE A 101 2.56 16.34 19.68
CA PHE A 101 2.49 14.91 19.38
C PHE A 101 3.83 14.19 19.54
N LYS A 102 4.82 14.87 20.07
CA LYS A 102 6.14 14.29 20.34
C LYS A 102 6.24 13.81 21.78
#